data_ded8c624301479462612b26f53622493
#
_entry.id   ded8c624301479462612b26f53622493
#
_cell.length_a   1.000
_cell.length_b   1.000
_cell.length_c   1.000
_cell.angle_alpha   90.00
_cell.angle_beta   90.00
_cell.angle_gamma   90.00
#
_symmetry.space_group_name_H-M   'P 1'
#
loop_
_entity.id
_entity.type
_entity.pdbx_description
1 polymer ?
#
loop_
_entity_poly.entity_id
_entity_poly.type
_entity_poly.pdbx_seq_one_letter_code
_entity_poly.pdbx_strand_id
1 'polypeptide(L)'
;ENSSAASDVYKRQVLDKDATCSLDDSCGVDDFKNFCDKYPDRDIVVYANTSAEVKAMSDWVVTSSIAIPLVESLASRGKKIIWAPDKYLGSYIQDQTGVDMIMWDGACIVHEEYKTIELKKLIQELGDCEVLVHPESPRSIIQLADVVGSTTKLINASKISKSKNIIVATEKGIFYQMKKLSPEKNFFEAPTEGEGATCKSCGRCPWMHLNTFDKLMNVINQNNEIHLDEKTVAHAKKSINRMIEFEDKYYQKNKRAS
;
A
#
# COMPACT_ATOMS: atom_id res chain seq x y z
N GLU A 1 -17.51 6.90 12.16
CA GLU A 1 -17.15 5.90 13.20
C GLU A 1 -18.18 4.82 13.40
N ASN A 2 -19.19 4.55 12.95
CA ASN A 2 -20.08 3.38 13.11
C ASN A 2 -20.53 2.76 11.78
N SER A 3 -19.72 2.92 10.73
CA SER A 3 -20.07 2.35 9.43
C SER A 3 -20.08 0.81 9.43
N SER A 4 -19.31 0.15 10.32
CA SER A 4 -19.27 -1.31 10.37
C SER A 4 -20.55 -1.94 10.96
N ALA A 5 -21.10 -1.39 12.03
CA ALA A 5 -22.32 -1.91 12.65
C ALA A 5 -23.59 -1.63 11.80
N ALA A 6 -23.65 -0.46 11.16
CA ALA A 6 -24.72 -0.13 10.22
C ALA A 6 -24.62 -0.93 8.92
N SER A 7 -23.43 -1.36 8.51
CA SER A 7 -23.21 -2.07 7.25
C SER A 7 -23.63 -3.55 7.28
N ASP A 8 -23.92 -4.12 8.43
CA ASP A 8 -24.51 -5.46 8.51
C ASP A 8 -25.99 -5.48 8.13
N VAL A 9 -26.61 -4.30 8.11
CA VAL A 9 -28.04 -4.13 7.76
C VAL A 9 -28.21 -3.61 6.32
N TYR A 10 -27.19 -2.96 5.74
CA TYR A 10 -27.26 -2.35 4.42
C TYR A 10 -26.33 -3.06 3.43
N LYS A 11 -26.77 -3.07 2.17
CA LYS A 11 -25.96 -3.58 1.05
C LYS A 11 -24.67 -2.77 0.91
N ARG A 12 -23.53 -3.46 0.85
CA ARG A 12 -22.25 -2.83 0.58
C ARG A 12 -22.02 -2.78 -0.92
N GLN A 13 -21.92 -1.57 -1.44
CA GLN A 13 -21.71 -1.32 -2.85
C GLN A 13 -20.36 -0.64 -3.06
N VAL A 14 -19.72 -0.95 -4.19
CA VAL A 14 -18.57 -0.21 -4.71
C VAL A 14 -19.01 0.74 -5.81
N LEU A 15 -18.27 1.82 -6.02
CA LEU A 15 -18.59 2.80 -7.07
C LEU A 15 -18.43 2.20 -8.46
N ASP A 16 -17.43 1.35 -8.63
CA ASP A 16 -17.11 0.66 -9.88
C ASP A 16 -16.54 -0.72 -9.57
N LYS A 17 -17.08 -1.77 -10.21
CA LYS A 17 -16.59 -3.14 -10.03
C LYS A 17 -15.25 -3.39 -10.74
N ASP A 18 -14.91 -2.58 -11.74
CA ASP A 18 -13.66 -2.65 -12.47
C ASP A 18 -12.52 -1.85 -11.79
N ALA A 19 -12.85 -1.13 -10.70
CA ALA A 19 -11.86 -0.43 -9.88
C ALA A 19 -11.10 -1.42 -8.99
N THR A 20 -10.21 -2.20 -9.61
CA THR A 20 -9.32 -3.19 -8.98
C THR A 20 -7.97 -2.57 -8.58
N CYS A 21 -6.89 -3.34 -8.56
CA CYS A 21 -5.54 -2.92 -8.26
C CYS A 21 -4.54 -3.81 -9.01
N SER A 22 -3.46 -3.24 -9.56
CA SER A 22 -2.43 -4.03 -10.23
C SER A 22 -1.80 -5.09 -9.34
N LEU A 23 -1.76 -4.85 -8.04
CA LEU A 23 -1.27 -5.81 -7.05
C LEU A 23 -2.21 -7.02 -6.92
N ASP A 24 -3.51 -6.77 -6.95
CA ASP A 24 -4.53 -7.81 -6.93
C ASP A 24 -4.53 -8.59 -8.24
N ASP A 25 -4.56 -7.90 -9.37
CA ASP A 25 -4.54 -8.51 -10.72
C ASP A 25 -3.28 -9.36 -10.95
N SER A 26 -2.13 -8.98 -10.39
CA SER A 26 -0.88 -9.73 -10.51
C SER A 26 -0.76 -10.93 -9.56
N CYS A 27 -1.67 -11.08 -8.60
CA CYS A 27 -1.63 -12.12 -7.57
C CYS A 27 -2.85 -13.05 -7.68
N GLY A 28 -2.94 -13.77 -8.82
CA GLY A 28 -4.01 -14.72 -9.07
C GLY A 28 -4.04 -15.86 -8.05
N VAL A 29 -5.25 -16.26 -7.63
CA VAL A 29 -5.48 -17.20 -6.52
C VAL A 29 -4.76 -18.53 -6.72
N ASP A 30 -4.90 -19.15 -7.93
CA ASP A 30 -4.34 -20.46 -8.22
C ASP A 30 -2.81 -20.42 -8.33
N ASP A 31 -2.27 -19.37 -8.95
CA ASP A 31 -0.83 -19.17 -9.09
C ASP A 31 -0.19 -18.90 -7.73
N PHE A 32 -0.84 -18.08 -6.91
CA PHE A 32 -0.37 -17.78 -5.56
C PHE A 32 -0.43 -19.02 -4.67
N LYS A 33 -1.49 -19.83 -4.78
CA LYS A 33 -1.58 -21.12 -4.08
C LYS A 33 -0.42 -22.04 -4.47
N ASN A 34 -0.19 -22.23 -5.77
CA ASN A 34 0.90 -23.05 -6.30
C ASN A 34 2.29 -22.54 -5.84
N PHE A 35 2.43 -21.23 -5.66
CA PHE A 35 3.63 -20.62 -5.12
C PHE A 35 3.81 -20.96 -3.63
N CYS A 36 2.78 -20.80 -2.81
CA CYS A 36 2.83 -21.10 -1.39
C CYS A 36 3.06 -22.58 -1.09
N ASP A 37 2.46 -23.48 -1.86
CA ASP A 37 2.61 -24.94 -1.74
C ASP A 37 4.08 -25.42 -1.88
N LYS A 38 4.96 -24.62 -2.50
CA LYS A 38 6.40 -24.90 -2.60
C LYS A 38 7.17 -24.63 -1.30
N TYR A 39 6.57 -23.90 -0.37
CA TYR A 39 7.21 -23.40 0.86
C TYR A 39 6.32 -23.60 2.08
N PRO A 40 5.97 -24.86 2.45
CA PRO A 40 4.98 -25.17 3.47
C PRO A 40 5.44 -24.84 4.89
N ASP A 41 6.73 -24.51 5.08
CA ASP A 41 7.34 -24.17 6.37
C ASP A 41 7.28 -22.65 6.68
N ARG A 42 6.59 -21.85 5.84
CA ARG A 42 6.54 -20.39 5.96
C ARG A 42 5.14 -19.90 6.28
N ASP A 43 5.04 -18.88 7.13
CA ASP A 43 3.80 -18.16 7.36
C ASP A 43 3.51 -17.22 6.16
N ILE A 44 2.27 -17.21 5.69
CA ILE A 44 1.83 -16.41 4.56
C ILE A 44 1.35 -15.05 5.07
N VAL A 45 2.08 -14.00 4.71
CA VAL A 45 1.76 -12.60 5.03
C VAL A 45 1.43 -11.86 3.75
N VAL A 46 0.21 -11.34 3.65
CA VAL A 46 -0.24 -10.60 2.47
C VAL A 46 -0.58 -9.16 2.82
N TYR A 47 -0.18 -8.28 1.92
CA TYR A 47 -0.60 -6.88 1.98
C TYR A 47 -2.08 -6.76 1.62
N ALA A 48 -2.76 -5.77 2.18
CA ALA A 48 -4.21 -5.60 2.08
C ALA A 48 -4.75 -5.51 0.62
N ASN A 49 -3.89 -5.12 -0.33
CA ASN A 49 -4.24 -4.97 -1.75
C ASN A 49 -4.17 -6.31 -2.50
N THR A 50 -4.96 -7.27 -2.05
CA THR A 50 -5.15 -8.61 -2.65
C THR A 50 -6.62 -8.97 -2.62
N SER A 51 -7.02 -10.01 -3.38
CA SER A 51 -8.39 -10.53 -3.37
C SER A 51 -8.82 -11.10 -2.02
N ALA A 52 -10.10 -11.29 -1.84
CA ALA A 52 -10.64 -11.95 -0.65
C ALA A 52 -10.17 -13.41 -0.54
N GLU A 53 -10.03 -14.08 -1.67
CA GLU A 53 -9.58 -15.47 -1.80
C GLU A 53 -8.11 -15.61 -1.38
N VAL A 54 -7.23 -14.70 -1.81
CA VAL A 54 -5.82 -14.65 -1.37
C VAL A 54 -5.73 -14.38 0.14
N LYS A 55 -6.53 -13.45 0.67
CA LYS A 55 -6.63 -13.22 2.12
C LYS A 55 -7.13 -14.44 2.89
N ALA A 56 -8.05 -15.21 2.30
CA ALA A 56 -8.57 -16.44 2.90
C ALA A 56 -7.51 -17.55 3.03
N MET A 57 -6.49 -17.55 2.16
CA MET A 57 -5.36 -18.48 2.22
C MET A 57 -4.22 -18.01 3.11
N SER A 58 -4.22 -16.73 3.50
CA SER A 58 -3.12 -16.13 4.25
C SER A 58 -3.26 -16.33 5.75
N ASP A 59 -2.11 -16.40 6.44
CA ASP A 59 -2.06 -16.38 7.90
C ASP A 59 -2.29 -14.97 8.45
N TRP A 60 -1.77 -13.96 7.73
CA TRP A 60 -1.79 -12.56 8.13
C TRP A 60 -2.10 -11.65 6.96
N VAL A 61 -2.97 -10.69 7.18
CA VAL A 61 -3.11 -9.51 6.32
C VAL A 61 -2.43 -8.33 7.00
N VAL A 62 -1.80 -7.44 6.23
CA VAL A 62 -1.15 -6.24 6.77
C VAL A 62 -1.42 -5.01 5.92
N THR A 63 -1.31 -3.84 6.54
CA THR A 63 -1.16 -2.55 5.88
C THR A 63 0.30 -2.10 5.95
N SER A 64 0.70 -1.10 5.15
CA SER A 64 2.07 -0.58 5.16
C SER A 64 2.51 0.00 6.52
N SER A 65 1.58 0.40 7.37
CA SER A 65 1.87 0.93 8.70
C SER A 65 2.26 -0.13 9.73
N ILE A 66 1.71 -1.36 9.59
CA ILE A 66 1.90 -2.42 10.58
C ILE A 66 2.79 -3.56 10.08
N ALA A 67 3.19 -3.53 8.80
CA ALA A 67 3.94 -4.62 8.18
C ALA A 67 5.28 -4.91 8.85
N ILE A 68 6.11 -3.88 9.09
CA ILE A 68 7.42 -4.04 9.77
C ILE A 68 7.24 -4.61 11.18
N PRO A 69 6.44 -4.00 12.07
CA PRO A 69 6.23 -4.55 13.43
C PRO A 69 5.72 -5.99 13.43
N LEU A 70 4.83 -6.36 12.50
CA LEU A 70 4.34 -7.72 12.41
C LEU A 70 5.45 -8.69 11.98
N VAL A 71 6.20 -8.36 10.92
CA VAL A 71 7.30 -9.19 10.41
C VAL A 71 8.36 -9.41 11.50
N GLU A 72 8.76 -8.37 12.22
CA GLU A 72 9.68 -8.46 13.37
C GLU A 72 9.11 -9.39 14.47
N SER A 73 7.82 -9.26 14.78
CA SER A 73 7.15 -10.11 15.76
C SER A 73 7.08 -11.57 15.31
N LEU A 74 6.90 -11.86 14.02
CA LEU A 74 6.92 -13.21 13.49
C LEU A 74 8.33 -13.81 13.53
N ALA A 75 9.33 -13.03 13.11
CA ALA A 75 10.73 -13.43 13.13
C ALA A 75 11.24 -13.73 14.54
N SER A 76 10.86 -12.92 15.54
CA SER A 76 11.21 -13.19 16.96
C SER A 76 10.68 -14.51 17.48
N ARG A 77 9.69 -15.10 16.81
CA ARG A 77 9.12 -16.43 17.07
C ARG A 77 9.70 -17.53 16.16
N GLY A 78 10.75 -17.23 15.42
CA GLY A 78 11.41 -18.16 14.50
C GLY A 78 10.62 -18.46 13.22
N LYS A 79 9.65 -17.60 12.86
CA LYS A 79 8.84 -17.78 11.65
C LYS A 79 9.59 -17.26 10.43
N LYS A 80 9.53 -18.03 9.35
CA LYS A 80 9.93 -17.61 8.00
C LYS A 80 8.68 -17.15 7.25
N ILE A 81 8.82 -16.28 6.28
CA ILE A 81 7.68 -15.56 5.68
C ILE A 81 7.63 -15.76 4.17
N ILE A 82 6.43 -15.99 3.64
CA ILE A 82 6.04 -15.67 2.26
C ILE A 82 5.38 -14.30 2.31
N TRP A 83 5.85 -13.40 1.45
CA TRP A 83 5.32 -12.05 1.31
C TRP A 83 4.67 -11.87 -0.08
N ALA A 84 3.46 -11.30 -0.12
CA ALA A 84 2.74 -10.93 -1.33
C ALA A 84 1.87 -9.67 -1.10
N PRO A 85 1.40 -8.98 -2.14
CA PRO A 85 1.74 -9.16 -3.54
C PRO A 85 2.89 -8.29 -4.05
N ASP A 86 3.29 -7.24 -3.29
CA ASP A 86 4.24 -6.22 -3.73
C ASP A 86 5.68 -6.57 -3.35
N LYS A 87 6.52 -6.82 -4.36
CA LYS A 87 7.94 -7.18 -4.17
C LYS A 87 8.79 -6.04 -3.62
N TYR A 88 8.45 -4.79 -3.95
CA TYR A 88 9.23 -3.64 -3.49
C TYR A 88 8.97 -3.34 -2.02
N LEU A 89 7.71 -3.35 -1.60
CA LEU A 89 7.36 -3.26 -0.19
C LEU A 89 7.98 -4.42 0.61
N GLY A 90 7.92 -5.64 0.07
CA GLY A 90 8.56 -6.80 0.69
C GLY A 90 10.06 -6.63 0.81
N SER A 91 10.75 -6.18 -0.25
CA SER A 91 12.18 -5.90 -0.23
C SER A 91 12.55 -4.82 0.77
N TYR A 92 11.74 -3.75 0.85
CA TYR A 92 11.94 -2.70 1.84
C TYR A 92 11.83 -3.24 3.27
N ILE A 93 10.81 -4.06 3.56
CA ILE A 93 10.62 -4.68 4.87
C ILE A 93 11.81 -5.61 5.20
N GLN A 94 12.25 -6.41 4.23
CA GLN A 94 13.41 -7.29 4.40
C GLN A 94 14.70 -6.51 4.68
N ASP A 95 14.92 -5.40 3.97
CA ASP A 95 16.07 -4.51 4.21
C ASP A 95 16.05 -3.89 5.62
N GLN A 96 14.86 -3.56 6.15
CA GLN A 96 14.70 -2.96 7.47
C GLN A 96 14.82 -3.97 8.61
N THR A 97 14.39 -5.22 8.39
CA THR A 97 14.25 -6.22 9.45
C THR A 97 15.31 -7.33 9.40
N GLY A 98 15.93 -7.55 8.23
CA GLY A 98 16.83 -8.68 7.99
C GLY A 98 16.16 -10.06 8.02
N VAL A 99 14.83 -10.13 7.94
CA VAL A 99 14.06 -11.37 8.06
C VAL A 99 14.14 -12.18 6.77
N ASP A 100 14.23 -13.51 6.88
CA ASP A 100 14.17 -14.44 5.74
C ASP A 100 12.76 -14.43 5.15
N MET A 101 12.61 -13.76 4.01
CA MET A 101 11.35 -13.61 3.29
C MET A 101 11.49 -14.10 1.85
N ILE A 102 10.49 -14.84 1.37
CA ILE A 102 10.31 -15.16 -0.05
C ILE A 102 9.16 -14.29 -0.57
N MET A 103 9.39 -13.61 -1.68
CA MET A 103 8.47 -12.60 -2.20
C MET A 103 7.79 -13.06 -3.46
N TRP A 104 6.49 -12.79 -3.57
CA TRP A 104 5.76 -12.83 -4.82
C TRP A 104 6.27 -11.72 -5.75
N ASP A 105 6.34 -12.00 -7.06
CA ASP A 105 6.86 -11.06 -8.06
C ASP A 105 5.76 -10.14 -8.63
N GLY A 106 5.04 -9.45 -7.78
CA GLY A 106 4.07 -8.41 -8.16
C GLY A 106 4.58 -7.01 -7.82
N ALA A 107 4.00 -5.99 -8.44
CA ALA A 107 4.35 -4.59 -8.21
C ALA A 107 3.15 -3.66 -8.42
N CYS A 108 3.15 -2.53 -7.70
CA CYS A 108 2.23 -1.45 -7.97
C CYS A 108 2.69 -0.68 -9.23
N ILE A 109 1.85 -0.69 -10.27
CA ILE A 109 2.17 -0.03 -11.56
C ILE A 109 2.51 1.46 -11.40
N VAL A 110 1.89 2.16 -10.43
CA VAL A 110 2.16 3.58 -10.19
C VAL A 110 3.55 3.78 -9.61
N HIS A 111 3.91 2.99 -8.60
CA HIS A 111 5.18 3.16 -7.89
C HIS A 111 6.37 2.61 -8.68
N GLU A 112 6.17 1.58 -9.49
CA GLU A 112 7.21 1.01 -10.36
C GLU A 112 7.65 1.97 -11.48
N GLU A 113 6.78 2.91 -11.87
CA GLU A 113 7.04 3.85 -12.96
C GLU A 113 8.03 4.98 -12.61
N TYR A 114 8.32 5.26 -11.33
CA TYR A 114 9.22 6.35 -10.95
C TYR A 114 10.63 6.18 -11.51
N LYS A 115 11.18 7.27 -12.06
CA LYS A 115 12.47 7.28 -12.78
C LYS A 115 13.57 7.89 -11.92
N THR A 116 14.54 7.07 -11.53
CA THR A 116 15.64 7.44 -10.64
C THR A 116 16.48 8.61 -11.18
N ILE A 117 16.78 8.61 -12.48
CA ILE A 117 17.61 9.66 -13.11
C ILE A 117 16.88 10.99 -13.07
N GLU A 118 15.61 11.00 -13.44
CA GLU A 118 14.80 12.20 -13.47
C GLU A 118 14.51 12.74 -12.06
N LEU A 119 14.33 11.84 -11.09
CA LEU A 119 14.20 12.26 -9.69
C LEU A 119 15.48 12.94 -9.18
N LYS A 120 16.66 12.43 -9.53
CA LYS A 120 17.94 13.08 -9.19
C LYS A 120 18.07 14.48 -9.84
N LYS A 121 17.65 14.62 -11.10
CA LYS A 121 17.63 15.93 -11.78
C LYS A 121 16.71 16.90 -11.04
N LEU A 122 15.49 16.48 -10.72
CA LEU A 122 14.52 17.32 -10.00
C LEU A 122 15.04 17.75 -8.61
N ILE A 123 15.69 16.85 -7.87
CA ILE A 123 16.33 17.18 -6.59
C ILE A 123 17.40 18.25 -6.79
N GLN A 124 18.25 18.13 -7.81
CA GLN A 124 19.29 19.13 -8.12
C GLN A 124 18.71 20.49 -8.54
N GLU A 125 17.65 20.49 -9.32
CA GLU A 125 16.97 21.71 -9.78
C GLU A 125 16.30 22.48 -8.63
N LEU A 126 15.68 21.78 -7.70
CA LEU A 126 15.01 22.41 -6.56
C LEU A 126 15.96 22.82 -5.43
N GLY A 127 17.13 22.17 -5.33
CA GLY A 127 18.13 22.40 -4.30
C GLY A 127 17.64 22.02 -2.90
N ASP A 128 17.08 22.98 -2.14
CA ASP A 128 16.49 22.67 -0.81
C ASP A 128 15.11 22.04 -0.99
N CYS A 129 15.06 20.72 -0.89
CA CYS A 129 13.83 19.94 -0.96
C CYS A 129 13.91 18.70 -0.06
N GLU A 130 12.78 18.13 0.30
CA GLU A 130 12.65 16.86 0.99
C GLU A 130 11.89 15.86 0.11
N VAL A 131 12.38 14.62 0.04
CA VAL A 131 11.85 13.55 -0.81
C VAL A 131 11.08 12.54 0.04
N LEU A 132 9.79 12.44 -0.18
CA LEU A 132 8.87 11.53 0.52
C LEU A 132 8.48 10.38 -0.41
N VAL A 133 8.73 9.13 -0.01
CA VAL A 133 8.56 7.96 -0.87
C VAL A 133 7.69 6.90 -0.20
N HIS A 134 6.72 6.34 -0.95
CA HIS A 134 5.99 5.16 -0.53
C HIS A 134 6.85 3.89 -0.73
N PRO A 135 6.88 2.94 0.22
CA PRO A 135 7.77 1.78 0.17
C PRO A 135 7.46 0.74 -0.93
N GLU A 136 6.36 0.88 -1.66
CA GLU A 136 6.08 0.13 -2.89
C GLU A 136 6.93 0.60 -4.09
N SER A 137 7.82 1.56 -3.90
CA SER A 137 8.70 2.08 -4.94
C SER A 137 9.97 1.24 -5.10
N PRO A 138 10.59 1.22 -6.31
CA PRO A 138 11.87 0.57 -6.52
C PRO A 138 12.94 1.04 -5.54
N ARG A 139 13.86 0.14 -5.18
CA ARG A 139 14.95 0.43 -4.22
C ARG A 139 15.78 1.66 -4.59
N SER A 140 15.99 1.89 -5.89
CA SER A 140 16.73 3.05 -6.39
C SER A 140 16.03 4.39 -6.13
N ILE A 141 14.70 4.39 -6.02
CA ILE A 141 13.88 5.54 -5.61
C ILE A 141 13.92 5.69 -4.09
N ILE A 142 13.75 4.58 -3.36
CA ILE A 142 13.81 4.57 -1.88
C ILE A 142 15.15 5.11 -1.36
N GLN A 143 16.26 4.81 -2.06
CA GLN A 143 17.61 5.32 -1.69
C GLN A 143 17.76 6.84 -1.83
N LEU A 144 16.87 7.53 -2.52
CA LEU A 144 16.86 8.99 -2.66
C LEU A 144 15.90 9.67 -1.68
N ALA A 145 15.19 8.90 -0.86
CA ALA A 145 14.18 9.40 0.04
C ALA A 145 14.78 9.92 1.36
N ASP A 146 14.28 11.05 1.83
CA ASP A 146 14.48 11.52 3.19
C ASP A 146 13.53 10.82 4.17
N VAL A 147 12.29 10.52 3.70
CA VAL A 147 11.29 9.78 4.48
C VAL A 147 10.65 8.71 3.62
N VAL A 148 10.65 7.47 4.13
CA VAL A 148 9.91 6.34 3.55
C VAL A 148 8.80 5.90 4.50
N GLY A 149 7.59 5.70 3.96
CA GLY A 149 6.49 5.20 4.80
C GLY A 149 5.12 5.21 4.14
N SER A 150 4.12 4.84 4.94
CA SER A 150 2.71 4.86 4.53
C SER A 150 2.24 6.27 4.16
N THR A 151 1.13 6.37 3.43
CA THR A 151 0.52 7.66 3.07
C THR A 151 0.30 8.56 4.28
N THR A 152 -0.16 8.02 5.41
CA THR A 152 -0.29 8.77 6.67
C THR A 152 1.06 9.29 7.18
N LYS A 153 2.11 8.46 7.13
CA LYS A 153 3.46 8.88 7.52
C LYS A 153 3.99 9.99 6.61
N LEU A 154 3.78 9.89 5.30
CA LEU A 154 4.21 10.92 4.34
C LEU A 154 3.47 12.25 4.54
N ILE A 155 2.15 12.21 4.80
CA ILE A 155 1.35 13.40 5.13
C ILE A 155 1.89 14.07 6.40
N ASN A 156 2.16 13.29 7.45
CA ASN A 156 2.70 13.82 8.71
C ASN A 156 4.12 14.37 8.51
N ALA A 157 4.98 13.69 7.76
CA ALA A 157 6.32 14.17 7.42
C ALA A 157 6.24 15.51 6.67
N SER A 158 5.39 15.63 5.66
CA SER A 158 5.22 16.88 4.93
C SER A 158 4.81 18.06 5.84
N LYS A 159 4.01 17.80 6.88
CA LYS A 159 3.57 18.82 7.83
C LYS A 159 4.71 19.31 8.73
N ILE A 160 5.57 18.41 9.20
CA ILE A 160 6.66 18.73 10.13
C ILE A 160 7.97 19.13 9.44
N SER A 161 8.10 18.87 8.14
CA SER A 161 9.27 19.22 7.34
C SER A 161 9.60 20.70 7.45
N LYS A 162 10.89 21.03 7.46
CA LYS A 162 11.38 22.42 7.40
C LYS A 162 11.54 22.91 5.96
N SER A 163 11.67 21.99 4.99
CA SER A 163 11.79 22.34 3.59
C SER A 163 10.48 22.89 3.04
N LYS A 164 10.58 23.92 2.21
CA LYS A 164 9.44 24.50 1.51
C LYS A 164 9.02 23.65 0.31
N ASN A 165 9.98 22.99 -0.33
CA ASN A 165 9.75 22.15 -1.50
C ASN A 165 9.74 20.68 -1.06
N ILE A 166 8.68 19.96 -1.42
CA ILE A 166 8.48 18.55 -1.08
C ILE A 166 8.25 17.76 -2.36
N ILE A 167 9.13 16.82 -2.66
CA ILE A 167 8.93 15.86 -3.75
C ILE A 167 8.23 14.63 -3.18
N VAL A 168 7.18 14.16 -3.84
CA VAL A 168 6.35 13.05 -3.37
C VAL A 168 6.29 11.94 -4.41
N ALA A 169 6.79 10.75 -4.04
CA ALA A 169 6.76 9.54 -4.84
C ALA A 169 5.68 8.59 -4.31
N THR A 170 4.44 8.88 -4.59
CA THR A 170 3.25 8.03 -4.40
C THR A 170 2.10 8.53 -5.27
N GLU A 171 0.97 7.83 -5.23
CA GLU A 171 -0.22 8.18 -6.01
C GLU A 171 -0.67 9.64 -5.75
N LYS A 172 -1.00 10.33 -6.83
CA LYS A 172 -1.24 11.79 -6.85
C LYS A 172 -2.38 12.27 -5.94
N GLY A 173 -3.35 11.44 -5.64
CA GLY A 173 -4.49 11.79 -4.78
C GLY A 173 -4.10 12.33 -3.41
N ILE A 174 -2.92 11.95 -2.90
CA ILE A 174 -2.40 12.42 -1.60
C ILE A 174 -2.18 13.94 -1.56
N PHE A 175 -1.88 14.55 -2.71
CA PHE A 175 -1.53 15.99 -2.81
C PHE A 175 -2.65 16.90 -2.29
N TYR A 176 -3.91 16.54 -2.51
CA TYR A 176 -5.03 17.33 -1.98
C TYR A 176 -4.94 17.48 -0.47
N GLN A 177 -4.70 16.37 0.22
CA GLN A 177 -4.64 16.38 1.68
C GLN A 177 -3.36 17.05 2.20
N MET A 178 -2.23 16.85 1.54
CA MET A 178 -0.97 17.53 1.87
C MET A 178 -1.10 19.05 1.72
N LYS A 179 -1.63 19.53 0.60
CA LYS A 179 -1.86 20.97 0.36
C LYS A 179 -2.85 21.58 1.33
N LYS A 180 -3.88 20.83 1.74
CA LYS A 180 -4.85 21.29 2.74
C LYS A 180 -4.22 21.48 4.11
N LEU A 181 -3.27 20.61 4.50
CA LEU A 181 -2.62 20.64 5.82
C LEU A 181 -1.38 21.53 5.86
N SER A 182 -0.75 21.79 4.72
CA SER A 182 0.47 22.60 4.59
C SER A 182 0.40 23.46 3.33
N PRO A 183 -0.53 24.45 3.29
CA PRO A 183 -0.78 25.28 2.10
C PRO A 183 0.41 26.18 1.72
N GLU A 184 1.32 26.42 2.64
CA GLU A 184 2.53 27.23 2.45
C GLU A 184 3.65 26.50 1.70
N LYS A 185 3.51 25.16 1.49
CA LYS A 185 4.53 24.33 0.85
C LYS A 185 4.25 24.07 -0.62
N ASN A 186 5.32 23.90 -1.36
CA ASN A 186 5.29 23.48 -2.76
C ASN A 186 5.44 21.97 -2.83
N PHE A 187 4.47 21.30 -3.46
CA PHE A 187 4.48 19.84 -3.63
C PHE A 187 4.73 19.50 -5.11
N PHE A 188 5.74 18.66 -5.35
CA PHE A 188 6.17 18.20 -6.67
C PHE A 188 5.95 16.69 -6.78
N GLU A 189 5.42 16.25 -7.91
CA GLU A 189 5.34 14.82 -8.22
C GLU A 189 6.73 14.28 -8.55
N ALA A 190 7.09 13.11 -8.02
CA ALA A 190 8.28 12.42 -8.49
C ALA A 190 8.10 12.03 -9.96
N PRO A 191 9.13 12.20 -10.82
CA PRO A 191 9.00 11.94 -12.25
C PRO A 191 8.75 10.47 -12.57
N THR A 192 7.78 10.22 -13.45
CA THR A 192 7.45 8.92 -14.03
C THR A 192 7.89 8.80 -15.49
N GLU A 193 8.32 9.92 -16.09
CA GLU A 193 8.77 10.02 -17.48
C GLU A 193 10.27 10.22 -17.54
N GLY A 194 10.93 9.62 -18.55
CA GLY A 194 12.33 9.86 -18.91
C GLY A 194 12.46 10.44 -20.32
N GLU A 195 13.68 10.81 -20.72
CA GLU A 195 13.97 11.27 -22.09
C GLU A 195 13.52 10.20 -23.10
N GLY A 196 12.62 10.60 -24.03
CA GLY A 196 12.08 9.72 -25.07
C GLY A 196 10.81 8.96 -24.69
N ALA A 197 10.21 9.21 -23.53
CA ALA A 197 8.93 8.62 -23.16
C ALA A 197 7.81 9.07 -24.09
N THR A 198 7.10 8.10 -24.70
CA THR A 198 5.96 8.35 -25.59
C THR A 198 4.64 8.44 -24.85
N CYS A 199 4.60 8.00 -23.59
CA CYS A 199 3.43 8.01 -22.73
C CYS A 199 3.72 8.79 -21.45
N LYS A 200 2.83 9.72 -21.13
CA LYS A 200 2.88 10.48 -19.88
C LYS A 200 2.14 9.70 -18.79
N SER A 201 2.86 8.83 -18.11
CA SER A 201 2.40 8.35 -16.81
C SER A 201 2.48 9.53 -15.83
N CYS A 202 1.39 9.80 -15.14
CA CYS A 202 1.26 11.01 -14.31
C CYS A 202 1.12 10.65 -12.81
N GLY A 203 1.73 9.56 -12.37
CA GLY A 203 1.61 9.11 -10.96
C GLY A 203 0.16 8.84 -10.53
N ARG A 204 -0.74 8.53 -11.48
CA ARG A 204 -2.15 8.30 -11.23
C ARG A 204 -2.49 6.83 -11.40
N CYS A 205 -3.21 6.28 -10.43
CA CYS A 205 -3.72 4.93 -10.51
C CYS A 205 -4.96 4.87 -11.44
N PRO A 206 -4.92 4.13 -12.56
CA PRO A 206 -6.04 4.08 -13.49
C PRO A 206 -7.30 3.50 -12.85
N TRP A 207 -7.18 2.54 -11.95
CA TRP A 207 -8.32 1.94 -11.25
C TRP A 207 -8.94 2.89 -10.21
N MET A 208 -8.13 3.62 -9.43
CA MET A 208 -8.66 4.61 -8.49
C MET A 208 -9.44 5.71 -9.23
N HIS A 209 -9.03 6.07 -10.44
CA HIS A 209 -9.72 7.08 -11.27
C HIS A 209 -11.06 6.62 -11.83
N LEU A 210 -11.38 5.32 -11.80
CA LEU A 210 -12.72 4.81 -12.13
C LEU A 210 -13.77 5.24 -11.08
N ASN A 211 -13.35 5.55 -9.86
CA ASN A 211 -14.23 6.04 -8.79
C ASN A 211 -14.48 7.55 -8.95
N THR A 212 -15.41 7.91 -9.83
CA THR A 212 -15.74 9.30 -10.14
C THR A 212 -16.84 9.84 -9.22
N PHE A 213 -16.96 11.18 -9.16
CA PHE A 213 -18.03 11.84 -8.43
C PHE A 213 -19.42 11.47 -8.97
N ASP A 214 -19.58 11.35 -10.29
CA ASP A 214 -20.85 10.94 -10.90
C ASP A 214 -21.26 9.52 -10.49
N LYS A 215 -20.31 8.58 -10.42
CA LYS A 215 -20.56 7.23 -9.91
C LYS A 215 -20.94 7.26 -8.43
N LEU A 216 -20.30 8.11 -7.62
CA LEU A 216 -20.68 8.30 -6.21
C LEU A 216 -22.12 8.79 -6.07
N MET A 217 -22.51 9.79 -6.86
CA MET A 217 -23.89 10.33 -6.82
C MET A 217 -24.93 9.32 -7.24
N ASN A 218 -24.57 8.38 -8.11
CA ASN A 218 -25.50 7.39 -8.68
C ASN A 218 -25.41 6.00 -8.01
N VAL A 219 -24.48 5.77 -7.08
CA VAL A 219 -24.23 4.43 -6.51
C VAL A 219 -25.46 3.82 -5.85
N ILE A 220 -26.33 4.64 -5.24
CA ILE A 220 -27.55 4.17 -4.56
C ILE A 220 -28.53 3.52 -5.57
N ASN A 221 -28.52 3.98 -6.82
CA ASN A 221 -29.37 3.49 -7.89
C ASN A 221 -28.75 2.35 -8.71
N GLN A 222 -27.51 1.94 -8.39
CA GLN A 222 -26.76 0.90 -9.09
C GLN A 222 -26.73 -0.38 -8.25
N ASN A 223 -26.63 -1.52 -8.91
CA ASN A 223 -26.41 -2.80 -8.22
C ASN A 223 -24.95 -3.23 -8.31
N ASN A 224 -24.07 -2.48 -7.64
CA ASN A 224 -22.63 -2.71 -7.57
C ASN A 224 -22.24 -3.46 -6.29
N GLU A 225 -23.04 -4.43 -5.88
CA GLU A 225 -22.72 -5.30 -4.74
C GLU A 225 -21.60 -6.28 -5.07
N ILE A 226 -20.72 -6.50 -4.11
CA ILE A 226 -19.71 -7.55 -4.14
C ILE A 226 -20.25 -8.75 -3.36
N HIS A 227 -20.33 -9.89 -4.04
CA HIS A 227 -20.75 -11.15 -3.45
C HIS A 227 -19.54 -12.08 -3.31
N LEU A 228 -19.34 -12.60 -2.11
CA LEU A 228 -18.32 -13.58 -1.79
C LEU A 228 -19.01 -14.79 -1.16
N ASP A 229 -18.47 -15.99 -1.39
CA ASP A 229 -18.95 -17.18 -0.70
C ASP A 229 -18.62 -17.13 0.80
N GLU A 230 -19.47 -17.76 1.62
CA GLU A 230 -19.36 -17.71 3.08
C GLU A 230 -18.04 -18.29 3.61
N LYS A 231 -17.47 -19.28 2.94
CA LYS A 231 -16.22 -19.92 3.34
C LYS A 231 -15.03 -18.96 3.12
N THR A 232 -14.97 -18.30 1.98
CA THR A 232 -13.98 -17.25 1.69
C THR A 232 -14.08 -16.13 2.71
N VAL A 233 -15.28 -15.63 2.98
CA VAL A 233 -15.52 -14.58 3.98
C VAL A 233 -15.03 -15.03 5.37
N ALA A 234 -15.37 -16.25 5.81
CA ALA A 234 -14.98 -16.75 7.12
C ALA A 234 -13.46 -16.89 7.29
N HIS A 235 -12.76 -17.31 6.22
CA HIS A 235 -11.31 -17.46 6.26
C HIS A 235 -10.59 -16.10 6.16
N ALA A 236 -10.98 -15.24 5.24
CA ALA A 236 -10.40 -13.90 5.12
C ALA A 236 -10.57 -13.07 6.40
N LYS A 237 -11.73 -13.18 7.07
CA LYS A 237 -11.95 -12.54 8.39
C LYS A 237 -10.93 -12.98 9.43
N LYS A 238 -10.45 -14.22 9.42
CA LYS A 238 -9.46 -14.70 10.41
C LYS A 238 -8.13 -13.96 10.26
N SER A 239 -7.59 -13.86 9.05
CA SER A 239 -6.32 -13.18 8.79
C SER A 239 -6.42 -11.67 9.03
N ILE A 240 -7.55 -11.05 8.66
CA ILE A 240 -7.83 -9.62 8.93
C ILE A 240 -7.97 -9.36 10.43
N ASN A 241 -8.72 -10.18 11.17
CA ASN A 241 -8.89 -10.01 12.60
C ASN A 241 -7.55 -10.15 13.35
N ARG A 242 -6.69 -11.08 12.94
CA ARG A 242 -5.33 -11.19 13.50
C ARG A 242 -4.53 -9.90 13.33
N MET A 243 -4.63 -9.24 12.18
CA MET A 243 -4.01 -7.93 11.95
C MET A 243 -4.54 -6.89 12.93
N ILE A 244 -5.87 -6.76 13.05
CA ILE A 244 -6.52 -5.78 13.94
C ILE A 244 -6.10 -6.01 15.39
N GLU A 245 -6.17 -7.25 15.87
CA GLU A 245 -5.76 -7.60 17.23
C GLU A 245 -4.27 -7.33 17.49
N PHE A 246 -3.41 -7.57 16.49
CA PHE A 246 -1.99 -7.27 16.58
C PHE A 246 -1.75 -5.77 16.64
N GLU A 247 -2.42 -5.00 15.79
CA GLU A 247 -2.33 -3.55 15.71
C GLU A 247 -2.75 -2.89 17.02
N ASP A 248 -3.89 -3.30 17.58
CA ASP A 248 -4.38 -2.82 18.87
C ASP A 248 -3.37 -3.06 20.00
N LYS A 249 -2.81 -4.28 20.09
CA LYS A 249 -1.81 -4.64 21.09
C LYS A 249 -0.51 -3.84 20.91
N TYR A 250 -0.08 -3.64 19.67
CA TYR A 250 1.13 -2.89 19.32
C TYR A 250 1.02 -1.43 19.75
N TYR A 251 -0.08 -0.75 19.40
CA TYR A 251 -0.29 0.64 19.78
C TYR A 251 -0.55 0.83 21.28
N GLN A 252 -1.26 -0.08 21.94
CA GLN A 252 -1.44 -0.01 23.39
C GLN A 252 -0.10 -0.15 24.13
N LYS A 253 0.78 -1.04 23.67
CA LYS A 253 2.12 -1.22 24.25
C LYS A 253 2.97 0.05 24.08
N ASN A 254 2.94 0.67 22.90
CA ASN A 254 3.72 1.87 22.62
C ASN A 254 3.18 3.13 23.35
N LYS A 255 1.87 3.24 23.56
CA LYS A 255 1.28 4.30 24.39
C LYS A 255 1.64 4.20 25.88
N ARG A 256 2.00 3.01 26.36
CA ARG A 256 2.44 2.81 27.76
C ARG A 256 3.94 3.02 27.94
N ALA A 257 4.68 3.07 26.85
CA ALA A 257 6.14 3.25 26.84
C ALA A 257 6.57 4.69 26.54
N SER A 258 5.65 5.55 26.13
CA SER A 258 5.80 7.01 25.92
C SER A 258 5.21 7.79 27.09
#